data_4eb526f525c0607c4ecd72aa3dddd5d5
#
_entry.id   4eb526f525c0607c4ecd72aa3dddd5d5
#
_cell.length_a   1.000
_cell.length_b   1.000
_cell.length_c   1.000
_cell.angle_alpha   90.00
_cell.angle_beta   90.00
_cell.angle_gamma   90.00
#
_symmetry.space_group_name_H-M   'P 1'
#
loop_
_entity.id
_entity.type
_entity.pdbx_description
1 polymer ?
#
loop_
_entity_poly.entity_id
_entity_poly.type
_entity_poly.pdbx_seq_one_letter_code
_entity_poly.pdbx_strand_id
1 'polypeptide(L)'
;MDRILLQKKNEAMLLIGCDNGIAMELSEFFSFFVPGYKYMPLFRNKVWDGKVRLFNPASYELPVGLLSYVKEFAEKRDYTVEYEDGPFGPPESFNKIDVKDIMSFIESLKLHSKGKAIGVRDYQFNAICESIRKKRAILLSPTGSGKSLIIYVLMRWYMANHEDKVLVIVPTTSLVQQMMSDFDDYSSEDDSFSKDDCHAIFSGQAKMNISENVFISTWQSIYKLPMTWF
;
A
#
# COMPACT_ATOMS: atom_id res chain seq x y z
N MET A 1 -18.67 -19.32 -23.22
CA MET A 1 -18.25 -17.92 -23.31
C MET A 1 -17.21 -17.73 -22.25
N ASP A 2 -15.99 -17.51 -22.66
CA ASP A 2 -14.85 -17.51 -21.74
C ASP A 2 -14.85 -16.19 -20.96
N ARG A 3 -15.26 -16.25 -19.71
CA ARG A 3 -15.40 -15.10 -18.84
C ARG A 3 -14.56 -15.21 -17.57
N ILE A 4 -14.12 -14.06 -17.09
CA ILE A 4 -13.39 -13.89 -15.85
C ILE A 4 -14.24 -12.99 -14.95
N LEU A 5 -14.74 -13.52 -13.83
CA LEU A 5 -15.46 -12.77 -12.82
C LEU A 5 -14.46 -12.30 -11.73
N LEU A 6 -14.43 -11.01 -11.46
CA LEU A 6 -13.57 -10.41 -10.45
C LEU A 6 -14.39 -10.04 -9.22
N GLN A 7 -13.96 -10.54 -8.06
CA GLN A 7 -14.55 -10.27 -6.76
C GLN A 7 -13.48 -9.73 -5.80
N LYS A 8 -13.84 -8.81 -4.94
CA LYS A 8 -12.96 -8.37 -3.86
C LYS A 8 -13.07 -9.32 -2.68
N LYS A 9 -12.03 -10.10 -2.41
CA LYS A 9 -11.95 -10.92 -1.20
C LYS A 9 -11.67 -10.07 0.05
N ASN A 10 -10.67 -9.19 -0.04
CA ASN A 10 -10.27 -8.24 1.00
C ASN A 10 -9.39 -7.14 0.39
N GLU A 11 -8.79 -6.27 1.22
CA GLU A 11 -7.94 -5.18 0.72
C GLU A 11 -6.65 -5.63 0.03
N ALA A 12 -6.23 -6.87 0.21
CA ALA A 12 -4.99 -7.40 -0.38
C ALA A 12 -5.23 -8.31 -1.58
N MET A 13 -6.37 -9.05 -1.60
CA MET A 13 -6.59 -10.16 -2.53
C MET A 13 -7.90 -10.01 -3.30
N LEU A 14 -7.85 -10.38 -4.58
CA LEU A 14 -8.98 -10.66 -5.45
C LEU A 14 -9.31 -12.14 -5.43
N LEU A 15 -10.57 -12.48 -5.63
CA LEU A 15 -11.03 -13.80 -6.02
C LEU A 15 -11.41 -13.76 -7.50
N ILE A 16 -10.89 -14.71 -8.29
CA ILE A 16 -11.12 -14.78 -9.73
C ILE A 16 -12.01 -15.97 -10.05
N GLY A 17 -13.26 -15.71 -10.43
CA GLY A 17 -14.17 -16.74 -10.93
C GLY A 17 -13.89 -17.02 -12.40
N CYS A 18 -13.43 -18.22 -12.74
CA CYS A 18 -13.20 -18.66 -14.12
C CYS A 18 -13.21 -20.20 -14.18
N ASP A 19 -13.24 -20.75 -15.38
CA ASP A 19 -13.06 -22.20 -15.55
C ASP A 19 -11.60 -22.65 -15.31
N ASN A 20 -11.40 -23.98 -15.25
CA ASN A 20 -10.08 -24.55 -14.98
C ASN A 20 -9.04 -24.25 -16.10
N GLY A 21 -9.48 -24.12 -17.34
CA GLY A 21 -8.59 -23.80 -18.47
C GLY A 21 -8.00 -22.40 -18.28
N ILE A 22 -8.87 -21.41 -18.08
CA ILE A 22 -8.46 -20.02 -17.80
C ILE A 22 -7.62 -19.94 -16.53
N ALA A 23 -7.96 -20.72 -15.48
CA ALA A 23 -7.18 -20.71 -14.23
C ALA A 23 -5.74 -21.21 -14.45
N MET A 24 -5.53 -22.21 -15.28
CA MET A 24 -4.20 -22.68 -15.63
C MET A 24 -3.40 -21.66 -16.44
N GLU A 25 -4.05 -21.00 -17.41
CA GLU A 25 -3.43 -19.92 -18.18
C GLU A 25 -3.07 -18.73 -17.29
N LEU A 26 -3.94 -18.32 -16.37
CA LEU A 26 -3.66 -17.28 -15.38
C LEU A 26 -2.47 -17.66 -14.49
N SER A 27 -2.41 -18.94 -14.06
CA SER A 27 -1.29 -19.42 -13.26
C SER A 27 0.04 -19.35 -14.00
N GLU A 28 0.05 -19.62 -15.29
CA GLU A 28 1.25 -19.47 -16.11
C GLU A 28 1.60 -18.00 -16.35
N PHE A 29 0.61 -17.17 -16.69
CA PHE A 29 0.79 -15.74 -16.94
C PHE A 29 1.33 -15.01 -15.72
N PHE A 30 0.83 -15.32 -14.53
CA PHE A 30 1.28 -14.74 -13.27
C PHE A 30 2.41 -15.53 -12.59
N SER A 31 3.21 -16.23 -13.38
CA SER A 31 4.39 -16.97 -12.92
C SER A 31 5.67 -16.41 -13.54
N PHE A 32 6.74 -16.36 -12.76
CA PHE A 32 8.06 -15.96 -13.25
C PHE A 32 9.18 -16.69 -12.51
N PHE A 33 10.31 -16.86 -13.18
CA PHE A 33 11.49 -17.41 -12.54
C PHE A 33 12.15 -16.40 -11.61
N VAL A 34 12.54 -16.85 -10.42
CA VAL A 34 13.30 -16.01 -9.49
C VAL A 34 14.70 -15.76 -10.06
N PRO A 35 15.19 -14.51 -10.06
CA PRO A 35 16.57 -14.25 -10.49
C PRO A 35 17.58 -15.12 -9.73
N GLY A 36 18.44 -15.81 -10.45
CA GLY A 36 19.43 -16.70 -9.84
C GLY A 36 18.89 -18.03 -9.30
N TYR A 37 17.66 -18.42 -9.62
CA TYR A 37 17.02 -19.66 -9.13
C TYR A 37 17.85 -20.92 -9.30
N LYS A 38 18.65 -21.01 -10.40
CA LYS A 38 19.52 -22.16 -10.70
C LYS A 38 20.58 -22.42 -9.63
N TYR A 39 20.96 -21.39 -8.87
CA TYR A 39 21.96 -21.47 -7.81
C TYR A 39 21.37 -21.75 -6.43
N MET A 40 20.04 -21.70 -6.31
CA MET A 40 19.36 -21.92 -5.03
C MET A 40 19.30 -23.41 -4.67
N PRO A 41 19.57 -23.77 -3.40
CA PRO A 41 19.57 -25.17 -2.94
C PRO A 41 18.24 -25.89 -3.22
N LEU A 42 17.11 -25.21 -3.03
CA LEU A 42 15.78 -25.79 -3.27
C LEU A 42 15.57 -26.21 -4.73
N PHE A 43 16.08 -25.43 -5.69
CA PHE A 43 16.02 -25.79 -7.10
C PHE A 43 16.99 -26.93 -7.44
N ARG A 44 18.22 -26.85 -6.93
CA ARG A 44 19.26 -27.88 -7.16
C ARG A 44 18.84 -29.24 -6.60
N ASN A 45 18.13 -29.25 -5.48
CA ASN A 45 17.59 -30.44 -4.82
C ASN A 45 16.24 -30.89 -5.41
N LYS A 46 15.75 -30.23 -6.50
CA LYS A 46 14.49 -30.54 -7.17
C LYS A 46 13.24 -30.46 -6.27
N VAL A 47 13.30 -29.69 -5.18
CA VAL A 47 12.19 -29.44 -4.27
C VAL A 47 11.28 -28.33 -4.78
N TRP A 48 11.82 -27.44 -5.61
CA TRP A 48 11.14 -26.29 -6.17
C TRP A 48 11.56 -26.07 -7.62
N ASP A 49 10.66 -25.60 -8.47
CA ASP A 49 10.85 -25.41 -9.91
C ASP A 49 11.49 -24.05 -10.31
N GLY A 50 11.85 -23.22 -9.35
CA GLY A 50 12.46 -21.91 -9.59
C GLY A 50 11.45 -20.79 -9.89
N LYS A 51 10.14 -21.07 -9.90
CA LYS A 51 9.09 -20.09 -10.19
C LYS A 51 8.37 -19.61 -8.93
N VAL A 52 8.03 -18.36 -8.93
CA VAL A 52 7.01 -17.77 -8.04
C VAL A 52 5.72 -17.66 -8.82
N ARG A 53 4.63 -18.05 -8.20
CA ARG A 53 3.28 -17.97 -8.75
C ARG A 53 2.47 -16.97 -7.93
N LEU A 54 1.99 -15.91 -8.57
CA LEU A 54 1.20 -14.87 -7.89
C LEU A 54 -0.30 -15.20 -7.90
N PHE A 55 -0.76 -15.97 -8.87
CA PHE A 55 -2.11 -16.54 -8.89
C PHE A 55 -2.09 -17.95 -8.32
N ASN A 56 -2.99 -18.22 -7.38
CA ASN A 56 -3.17 -19.56 -6.81
C ASN A 56 -4.37 -20.25 -7.48
N PRO A 57 -4.15 -21.26 -8.35
CA PRO A 57 -5.24 -21.95 -9.05
C PRO A 57 -6.12 -22.83 -8.15
N ALA A 58 -5.69 -23.12 -6.91
CA ALA A 58 -6.49 -23.91 -5.97
C ALA A 58 -7.48 -23.03 -5.17
N SER A 59 -7.09 -21.81 -4.81
CA SER A 59 -7.95 -20.86 -4.12
C SER A 59 -8.52 -19.77 -5.03
N TYR A 60 -8.08 -19.70 -6.29
CA TYR A 60 -8.43 -18.68 -7.27
C TYR A 60 -8.09 -17.25 -6.82
N GLU A 61 -7.08 -17.10 -5.99
CA GLU A 61 -6.66 -15.83 -5.41
C GLU A 61 -5.54 -15.17 -6.18
N LEU A 62 -5.65 -13.85 -6.33
CA LEU A 62 -4.63 -13.00 -6.94
C LEU A 62 -4.48 -11.72 -6.11
N PRO A 63 -3.23 -11.21 -5.89
CA PRO A 63 -3.05 -9.89 -5.28
C PRO A 63 -3.78 -8.78 -6.05
N VAL A 64 -4.55 -7.95 -5.35
CA VAL A 64 -5.41 -6.92 -5.95
C VAL A 64 -4.63 -5.89 -6.78
N GLY A 65 -3.36 -5.64 -6.46
CA GLY A 65 -2.49 -4.76 -7.23
C GLY A 65 -2.20 -5.24 -8.66
N LEU A 66 -2.56 -6.49 -8.99
CA LEU A 66 -2.38 -7.08 -10.33
C LEU A 66 -3.64 -6.98 -11.21
N LEU A 67 -4.67 -6.28 -10.76
CA LEU A 67 -5.95 -6.16 -11.48
C LEU A 67 -5.78 -5.66 -12.93
N SER A 68 -4.92 -4.66 -13.17
CA SER A 68 -4.67 -4.14 -14.51
C SER A 68 -4.10 -5.19 -15.47
N TYR A 69 -3.27 -6.10 -14.94
CA TYR A 69 -2.70 -7.19 -15.72
C TYR A 69 -3.72 -8.30 -16.03
N VAL A 70 -4.77 -8.47 -15.20
CA VAL A 70 -5.88 -9.37 -15.54
C VAL A 70 -6.66 -8.84 -16.74
N LYS A 71 -6.89 -7.53 -16.81
CA LYS A 71 -7.51 -6.90 -17.99
C LYS A 71 -6.66 -7.13 -19.25
N GLU A 72 -5.37 -6.85 -19.17
CA GLU A 72 -4.44 -7.07 -20.29
C GLU A 72 -4.40 -8.54 -20.74
N PHE A 73 -4.42 -9.47 -19.78
CA PHE A 73 -4.48 -10.91 -20.05
C PHE A 73 -5.76 -11.28 -20.80
N ALA A 74 -6.92 -10.77 -20.33
CA ALA A 74 -8.21 -11.03 -20.90
C ALA A 74 -8.35 -10.44 -22.34
N GLU A 75 -7.94 -9.18 -22.53
CA GLU A 75 -7.94 -8.50 -23.83
C GLU A 75 -7.15 -9.27 -24.89
N LYS A 76 -5.97 -9.81 -24.53
CA LYS A 76 -5.13 -10.59 -25.46
C LYS A 76 -5.71 -11.94 -25.86
N ARG A 77 -6.77 -12.41 -25.19
CA ARG A 77 -7.38 -13.74 -25.40
C ARG A 77 -8.87 -13.67 -25.71
N ASP A 78 -9.38 -12.47 -25.92
CA ASP A 78 -10.81 -12.22 -26.17
C ASP A 78 -11.73 -12.74 -25.05
N TYR A 79 -11.23 -12.75 -23.78
CA TYR A 79 -12.03 -13.09 -22.61
C TYR A 79 -12.81 -11.88 -22.10
N THR A 80 -14.05 -12.11 -21.67
CA THR A 80 -14.87 -11.07 -21.06
C THR A 80 -14.56 -10.94 -19.58
N VAL A 81 -14.28 -9.71 -19.10
CA VAL A 81 -14.09 -9.41 -17.67
C VAL A 81 -15.36 -8.80 -17.10
N GLU A 82 -15.89 -9.44 -16.07
CA GLU A 82 -17.05 -8.99 -15.31
C GLU A 82 -16.62 -8.65 -13.87
N TYR A 83 -17.32 -7.71 -13.25
CA TYR A 83 -17.08 -7.32 -11.86
C TYR A 83 -18.32 -7.63 -11.04
N GLU A 84 -18.13 -8.19 -9.85
CA GLU A 84 -19.21 -8.33 -8.88
C GLU A 84 -19.58 -6.94 -8.32
N ASP A 85 -20.89 -6.66 -8.23
CA ASP A 85 -21.39 -5.45 -7.59
C ASP A 85 -21.07 -5.49 -6.09
N GLY A 86 -20.36 -4.46 -5.60
CA GLY A 86 -19.98 -4.39 -4.21
C GLY A 86 -18.98 -3.26 -3.93
N PRO A 87 -18.37 -3.22 -2.74
CA PRO A 87 -17.44 -2.16 -2.34
C PRO A 87 -16.15 -2.08 -3.17
N PHE A 88 -15.94 -3.03 -4.09
CA PHE A 88 -14.78 -3.05 -4.97
C PHE A 88 -15.00 -2.23 -6.25
N GLY A 89 -16.16 -2.21 -6.84
CA GLY A 89 -16.48 -1.49 -8.08
C GLY A 89 -15.47 -1.62 -9.22
N PRO A 90 -15.76 -1.17 -10.42
CA PRO A 90 -14.77 -1.12 -11.49
C PRO A 90 -13.63 -0.15 -11.12
N PRO A 91 -12.38 -0.43 -11.53
CA PRO A 91 -11.21 0.40 -11.21
C PRO A 91 -11.33 1.87 -11.63
N GLU A 92 -12.17 2.15 -12.60
CA GLU A 92 -12.46 3.50 -13.10
C GLU A 92 -13.24 4.36 -12.09
N SER A 93 -13.91 3.73 -11.11
CA SER A 93 -14.57 4.43 -10.00
C SER A 93 -13.58 4.92 -8.94
N PHE A 94 -12.30 4.53 -9.02
CA PHE A 94 -11.27 5.01 -8.12
C PHE A 94 -10.88 6.46 -8.41
N ASN A 95 -11.59 7.36 -7.77
CA ASN A 95 -11.26 8.74 -7.44
C ASN A 95 -10.92 9.72 -8.56
N LYS A 96 -11.91 10.50 -8.90
CA LYS A 96 -11.78 11.82 -9.53
C LYS A 96 -11.46 12.90 -8.46
N ILE A 97 -10.43 12.70 -7.62
CA ILE A 97 -10.02 13.74 -6.67
C ILE A 97 -9.35 14.86 -7.46
N ASP A 98 -9.81 16.09 -7.29
CA ASP A 98 -9.21 17.25 -7.94
C ASP A 98 -7.82 17.52 -7.33
N VAL A 99 -6.86 17.83 -8.19
CA VAL A 99 -5.51 18.25 -7.78
C VAL A 99 -5.56 19.50 -6.92
N LYS A 100 -6.54 20.38 -7.16
CA LYS A 100 -6.75 21.59 -6.38
C LYS A 100 -7.12 21.31 -4.94
N ASP A 101 -7.95 20.28 -4.69
CA ASP A 101 -8.33 19.88 -3.34
C ASP A 101 -7.12 19.37 -2.56
N ILE A 102 -6.25 18.58 -3.23
CA ILE A 102 -5.01 18.10 -2.61
C ILE A 102 -4.07 19.27 -2.29
N MET A 103 -3.94 20.25 -3.20
CA MET A 103 -3.10 21.42 -2.99
C MET A 103 -3.59 22.27 -1.83
N SER A 104 -4.88 22.59 -1.80
CA SER A 104 -5.51 23.35 -0.71
C SER A 104 -5.36 22.65 0.64
N PHE A 105 -5.48 21.31 0.65
CA PHE A 105 -5.24 20.52 1.86
C PHE A 105 -3.79 20.64 2.34
N ILE A 106 -2.80 20.49 1.44
CA ILE A 106 -1.38 20.61 1.80
C ILE A 106 -1.07 22.00 2.37
N GLU A 107 -1.63 23.06 1.78
CA GLU A 107 -1.47 24.45 2.27
C GLU A 107 -2.07 24.60 3.68
N SER A 108 -3.19 23.95 3.96
CA SER A 108 -3.84 24.00 5.29
C SER A 108 -3.02 23.37 6.41
N LEU A 109 -2.08 22.45 6.10
CA LEU A 109 -1.23 21.79 7.08
C LEU A 109 -0.15 22.69 7.69
N LYS A 110 0.10 23.89 7.14
CA LYS A 110 1.11 24.84 7.64
C LYS A 110 2.46 24.17 7.93
N LEU A 111 2.96 23.40 6.96
CA LEU A 111 4.15 22.56 7.12
C LEU A 111 5.38 23.36 7.55
N HIS A 112 6.05 22.89 8.60
CA HIS A 112 7.31 23.47 9.09
C HIS A 112 8.42 22.43 9.12
N SER A 113 9.66 22.88 9.11
CA SER A 113 10.84 22.08 9.43
C SER A 113 11.93 22.94 10.02
N LYS A 114 12.44 22.52 11.17
CA LYS A 114 13.48 23.25 11.94
C LYS A 114 13.10 24.72 12.19
N GLY A 115 11.83 24.93 12.57
CA GLY A 115 11.28 26.27 12.85
C GLY A 115 11.09 27.16 11.63
N LYS A 116 11.09 26.61 10.41
CA LYS A 116 10.86 27.37 9.17
C LYS A 116 9.71 26.75 8.39
N ALA A 117 8.85 27.59 7.84
CA ALA A 117 7.82 27.15 6.92
C ALA A 117 8.44 26.50 5.69
N ILE A 118 7.91 25.35 5.29
CA ILE A 118 8.36 24.62 4.10
C ILE A 118 7.19 24.37 3.15
N GLY A 119 7.49 24.25 1.87
CA GLY A 119 6.54 23.82 0.84
C GLY A 119 6.87 22.43 0.33
N VAL A 120 5.88 21.75 -0.18
CA VAL A 120 6.05 20.49 -0.90
C VAL A 120 6.64 20.78 -2.29
N ARG A 121 7.69 20.06 -2.68
CA ARG A 121 8.32 20.20 -4.00
C ARG A 121 7.49 19.50 -5.07
N ASP A 122 7.64 19.89 -6.33
CA ASP A 122 6.86 19.36 -7.46
C ASP A 122 6.82 17.81 -7.51
N TYR A 123 7.97 17.17 -7.36
CA TYR A 123 8.05 15.71 -7.39
C TYR A 123 7.40 15.04 -6.16
N GLN A 124 7.40 15.70 -5.00
CA GLN A 124 6.72 15.24 -3.80
C GLN A 124 5.21 15.38 -3.99
N PHE A 125 4.77 16.51 -4.52
CA PHE A 125 3.37 16.76 -4.84
C PHE A 125 2.83 15.73 -5.84
N ASN A 126 3.58 15.45 -6.91
CA ASN A 126 3.21 14.41 -7.88
C ASN A 126 3.09 13.03 -7.21
N ALA A 127 4.03 12.67 -6.34
CA ALA A 127 3.99 11.40 -5.61
C ALA A 127 2.77 11.31 -4.68
N ILE A 128 2.40 12.38 -3.99
CA ILE A 128 1.21 12.47 -3.15
C ILE A 128 -0.05 12.30 -4.00
N CYS A 129 -0.20 13.06 -5.09
CA CYS A 129 -1.34 12.97 -6.00
C CYS A 129 -1.53 11.56 -6.57
N GLU A 130 -0.44 10.94 -7.03
CA GLU A 130 -0.46 9.57 -7.55
C GLU A 130 -0.89 8.55 -6.48
N SER A 131 -0.38 8.70 -5.25
CA SER A 131 -0.73 7.79 -4.14
C SER A 131 -2.20 7.90 -3.75
N ILE A 132 -2.71 9.12 -3.63
CA ILE A 132 -4.12 9.39 -3.30
C ILE A 132 -5.04 8.82 -4.38
N ARG A 133 -4.74 9.07 -5.66
CA ARG A 133 -5.55 8.65 -6.79
C ARG A 133 -5.54 7.14 -7.00
N LYS A 134 -4.37 6.52 -6.88
CA LYS A 134 -4.20 5.08 -7.11
C LYS A 134 -4.52 4.22 -5.90
N LYS A 135 -4.57 4.82 -4.69
CA LYS A 135 -4.72 4.13 -3.39
C LYS A 135 -3.62 3.09 -3.10
N ARG A 136 -3.04 2.51 -4.12
CA ARG A 136 -1.92 1.55 -4.07
C ARG A 136 -0.88 1.94 -5.09
N ALA A 137 0.32 2.29 -4.62
CA ALA A 137 1.42 2.69 -5.47
C ALA A 137 2.76 2.28 -4.85
N ILE A 138 3.74 2.04 -5.71
CA ILE A 138 5.15 1.94 -5.32
C ILE A 138 5.83 3.22 -5.78
N LEU A 139 6.32 4.01 -4.82
CA LEU A 139 7.04 5.25 -5.09
C LEU A 139 8.55 5.00 -4.99
N LEU A 140 9.24 5.08 -6.11
CA LEU A 140 10.70 5.02 -6.14
C LEU A 140 11.26 6.41 -5.89
N SER A 141 11.92 6.59 -4.74
CA SER A 141 12.40 7.88 -4.29
C SER A 141 13.79 7.74 -3.67
N PRO A 142 14.80 8.53 -4.11
CA PRO A 142 16.16 8.43 -3.59
C PRO A 142 16.26 8.87 -2.12
N THR A 143 17.39 8.58 -1.50
CA THR A 143 17.69 9.08 -0.15
C THR A 143 17.75 10.61 -0.17
N GLY A 144 17.21 11.26 0.86
CA GLY A 144 17.19 12.73 0.97
C GLY A 144 16.09 13.43 0.15
N SER A 145 15.20 12.70 -0.53
CA SER A 145 14.09 13.30 -1.29
C SER A 145 12.91 13.78 -0.43
N GLY A 146 12.96 13.60 0.90
CA GLY A 146 11.88 13.98 1.81
C GLY A 146 10.73 12.99 1.82
N LYS A 147 11.04 11.68 1.80
CA LYS A 147 10.02 10.61 1.91
C LYS A 147 9.15 10.74 3.16
N SER A 148 9.73 11.15 4.29
CA SER A 148 8.98 11.36 5.54
C SER A 148 7.90 12.42 5.40
N LEU A 149 8.17 13.50 4.65
CA LEU A 149 7.18 14.53 4.36
C LEU A 149 6.03 14.00 3.48
N ILE A 150 6.36 13.20 2.46
CA ILE A 150 5.33 12.56 1.61
C ILE A 150 4.44 11.65 2.47
N ILE A 151 5.03 10.82 3.34
CA ILE A 151 4.30 9.92 4.25
C ILE A 151 3.44 10.73 5.22
N TYR A 152 3.98 11.82 5.80
CA TYR A 152 3.24 12.71 6.69
C TYR A 152 2.00 13.29 5.99
N VAL A 153 2.13 13.87 4.81
CA VAL A 153 1.00 14.45 4.07
C VAL A 153 -0.04 13.39 3.70
N LEU A 154 0.40 12.20 3.26
CA LEU A 154 -0.51 11.10 2.94
C LEU A 154 -1.27 10.60 4.19
N MET A 155 -0.59 10.47 5.32
CA MET A 155 -1.20 10.11 6.61
C MET A 155 -2.25 11.15 7.02
N ARG A 156 -1.91 12.44 6.98
CA ARG A 156 -2.82 13.52 7.32
C ARG A 156 -4.03 13.60 6.37
N TRP A 157 -3.80 13.39 5.06
CA TRP A 157 -4.89 13.29 4.08
C TRP A 157 -5.83 12.13 4.40
N TYR A 158 -5.28 10.97 4.73
CA TYR A 158 -6.09 9.81 5.08
C TYR A 158 -6.93 10.06 6.32
N MET A 159 -6.34 10.59 7.38
CA MET A 159 -7.06 10.93 8.63
C MET A 159 -8.17 11.96 8.42
N ALA A 160 -7.99 12.91 7.50
CA ALA A 160 -9.02 13.92 7.18
C ALA A 160 -10.21 13.35 6.38
N ASN A 161 -10.05 12.21 5.72
CA ASN A 161 -11.06 11.63 4.83
C ASN A 161 -11.60 10.28 5.30
N HIS A 162 -11.03 9.68 6.36
CA HIS A 162 -11.37 8.37 6.89
C HIS A 162 -11.29 8.37 8.41
N GLU A 163 -12.12 7.55 9.04
CA GLU A 163 -12.13 7.37 10.51
C GLU A 163 -11.20 6.21 10.95
N ASP A 164 -10.61 5.49 10.02
CA ASP A 164 -9.74 4.35 10.28
C ASP A 164 -8.37 4.80 10.78
N LYS A 165 -7.68 3.89 11.47
CA LYS A 165 -6.32 4.09 11.97
C LYS A 165 -5.28 3.96 10.86
N VAL A 166 -4.15 4.66 11.01
CA VAL A 166 -3.04 4.64 10.06
C VAL A 166 -1.87 3.85 10.63
N LEU A 167 -1.31 2.95 9.85
CA LEU A 167 -0.10 2.21 10.20
C LEU A 167 1.05 2.56 9.23
N VAL A 168 2.12 3.13 9.77
CA VAL A 168 3.37 3.41 9.07
C VAL A 168 4.39 2.35 9.43
N ILE A 169 4.87 1.59 8.43
CA ILE A 169 5.86 0.52 8.64
C ILE A 169 7.21 0.98 8.09
N VAL A 170 8.23 0.93 8.93
CA VAL A 170 9.61 1.29 8.57
C VAL A 170 10.58 0.13 8.89
N PRO A 171 11.73 0.05 8.19
CA PRO A 171 12.65 -1.08 8.33
C PRO A 171 13.31 -1.23 9.70
N THR A 172 13.58 -0.12 10.41
CA THR A 172 14.37 -0.12 11.64
C THR A 172 13.74 0.74 12.74
N THR A 173 14.08 0.43 14.00
CA THR A 173 13.64 1.20 15.17
C THR A 173 14.16 2.64 15.14
N SER A 174 15.35 2.88 14.61
CA SER A 174 15.89 4.25 14.43
C SER A 174 15.01 5.07 13.49
N LEU A 175 14.47 4.44 12.44
CA LEU A 175 13.53 5.11 11.52
C LEU A 175 12.17 5.35 12.17
N VAL A 176 11.71 4.49 13.11
CA VAL A 176 10.51 4.77 13.90
C VAL A 176 10.69 6.07 14.68
N GLN A 177 11.81 6.21 15.41
CA GLN A 177 12.12 7.40 16.19
C GLN A 177 12.27 8.64 15.31
N GLN A 178 12.95 8.50 14.14
CA GLN A 178 13.09 9.58 13.19
C GLN A 178 11.73 10.04 12.65
N MET A 179 10.83 9.11 12.27
CA MET A 179 9.49 9.44 11.78
C MET A 179 8.67 10.20 12.84
N MET A 180 8.73 9.77 14.10
CA MET A 180 8.08 10.49 15.22
C MET A 180 8.61 11.92 15.33
N SER A 181 9.93 12.12 15.26
CA SER A 181 10.56 13.44 15.31
C SER A 181 10.24 14.30 14.09
N ASP A 182 10.24 13.68 12.90
CA ASP A 182 9.90 14.38 11.65
C ASP A 182 8.42 14.84 11.67
N PHE A 183 7.51 14.02 12.18
CA PHE A 183 6.08 14.37 12.27
C PHE A 183 5.83 15.48 13.29
N ASP A 184 6.51 15.47 14.44
CA ASP A 184 6.48 16.55 15.43
C ASP A 184 7.00 17.87 14.82
N ASP A 185 8.09 17.83 14.06
CA ASP A 185 8.67 18.99 13.39
C ASP A 185 7.72 19.56 12.31
N TYR A 186 7.14 18.67 11.48
CA TYR A 186 6.23 19.10 10.40
C TYR A 186 4.92 19.70 10.93
N SER A 187 4.44 19.29 12.11
CA SER A 187 3.19 19.77 12.71
C SER A 187 3.38 20.91 13.71
N SER A 188 4.57 21.45 13.86
CA SER A 188 4.90 22.42 14.93
C SER A 188 4.03 23.69 14.94
N GLU A 189 3.36 24.03 13.84
CA GLU A 189 2.43 25.16 13.71
C GLU A 189 0.99 24.69 13.33
N ASP A 190 0.71 23.41 13.51
CA ASP A 190 -0.58 22.80 13.21
C ASP A 190 -1.31 22.37 14.51
N ASP A 191 -2.24 23.17 14.94
CA ASP A 191 -3.02 22.91 16.17
C ASP A 191 -3.92 21.67 16.07
N SER A 192 -4.10 21.11 14.88
CA SER A 192 -5.00 19.96 14.63
C SER A 192 -4.31 18.61 14.70
N PHE A 193 -2.99 18.55 14.94
CA PHE A 193 -2.21 17.32 15.04
C PHE A 193 -0.95 17.52 15.87
N SER A 194 -0.63 16.56 16.69
CA SER A 194 0.60 16.51 17.47
C SER A 194 1.22 15.12 17.46
N LYS A 195 2.46 15.00 17.95
CA LYS A 195 3.10 13.69 18.11
C LYS A 195 2.35 12.74 19.05
N ASP A 196 1.51 13.29 19.95
CA ASP A 196 0.73 12.50 20.90
C ASP A 196 -0.42 11.73 20.19
N ASP A 197 -0.77 12.12 18.95
CA ASP A 197 -1.63 11.34 18.07
C ASP A 197 -0.97 10.10 17.50
N CYS A 198 0.37 9.97 17.67
CA CYS A 198 1.18 8.90 17.15
C CYS A 198 1.66 7.94 18.25
N HIS A 199 1.51 6.64 18.01
CA HIS A 199 2.04 5.60 18.88
C HIS A 199 3.17 4.83 18.18
N ALA A 200 4.36 4.83 18.80
CA ALA A 200 5.52 4.11 18.31
C ALA A 200 5.54 2.67 18.87
N ILE A 201 5.55 1.67 17.99
CA ILE A 201 5.60 0.25 18.36
C ILE A 201 6.96 -0.35 17.99
N PHE A 202 7.81 -0.58 18.98
CA PHE A 202 9.07 -1.32 18.82
C PHE A 202 9.44 -2.07 20.09
N SER A 203 10.52 -2.84 20.07
CA SER A 203 10.94 -3.66 21.23
C SER A 203 11.13 -2.81 22.49
N GLY A 204 10.43 -3.20 23.56
CA GLY A 204 10.44 -2.49 24.84
C GLY A 204 9.37 -1.43 25.06
N GLN A 205 8.54 -1.14 24.04
CA GLN A 205 7.40 -0.24 24.16
C GLN A 205 6.08 -0.99 24.31
N ALA A 206 5.08 -0.33 24.91
CA ALA A 206 3.74 -0.87 25.03
C ALA A 206 3.16 -1.13 23.63
N LYS A 207 2.59 -2.32 23.42
CA LYS A 207 2.05 -2.76 22.13
C LYS A 207 0.56 -2.45 21.98
N MET A 208 -0.08 -1.97 23.01
CA MET A 208 -1.51 -1.67 23.05
C MET A 208 -1.71 -0.28 23.65
N ASN A 209 -2.08 0.65 22.82
CA ASN A 209 -2.78 1.85 23.24
C ASN A 209 -3.92 2.08 22.24
N ILE A 210 -5.08 2.44 22.74
CA ILE A 210 -6.33 2.44 21.96
C ILE A 210 -6.70 3.86 21.53
N SER A 211 -6.06 4.87 22.10
CA SER A 211 -6.43 6.29 21.90
C SER A 211 -5.85 6.90 20.64
N GLU A 212 -4.66 6.46 20.23
CA GLU A 212 -3.96 7.05 19.08
C GLU A 212 -4.51 6.54 17.76
N ASN A 213 -4.46 7.40 16.75
CA ASN A 213 -4.93 7.12 15.41
C ASN A 213 -3.79 6.72 14.44
N VAL A 214 -2.54 7.02 14.78
CA VAL A 214 -1.37 6.75 13.95
C VAL A 214 -0.41 5.83 14.67
N PHE A 215 -0.05 4.72 14.04
CA PHE A 215 0.93 3.77 14.55
C PHE A 215 2.17 3.75 13.65
N ILE A 216 3.34 3.89 14.26
CA ILE A 216 4.61 3.80 13.53
C ILE A 216 5.40 2.63 14.09
N SER A 217 5.76 1.67 13.24
CA SER A 217 6.35 0.41 13.68
C SER A 217 7.37 -0.16 12.70
N THR A 218 8.14 -1.13 13.17
CA THR A 218 8.83 -2.08 12.29
C THR A 218 7.96 -3.30 12.05
N TRP A 219 8.08 -3.93 10.87
CA TRP A 219 7.31 -5.13 10.57
C TRP A 219 7.57 -6.27 11.58
N GLN A 220 8.80 -6.37 12.10
CA GLN A 220 9.19 -7.37 13.12
C GLN A 220 8.45 -7.20 14.45
N SER A 221 8.01 -5.98 14.74
CA SER A 221 7.28 -5.69 15.97
C SER A 221 5.80 -6.05 15.89
N ILE A 222 5.22 -6.00 14.68
CA ILE A 222 3.78 -6.16 14.49
C ILE A 222 3.36 -7.50 13.89
N TYR A 223 4.24 -8.22 13.17
CA TYR A 223 3.84 -9.46 12.45
C TYR A 223 3.33 -10.59 13.36
N LYS A 224 3.61 -10.53 14.65
CA LYS A 224 3.12 -11.49 15.66
C LYS A 224 1.86 -11.02 16.40
N LEU A 225 1.37 -9.82 16.11
CA LEU A 225 0.17 -9.32 16.73
C LEU A 225 -1.06 -10.07 16.17
N PRO A 226 -2.07 -10.35 17.00
CA PRO A 226 -3.28 -11.00 16.52
C PRO A 226 -4.03 -10.10 15.55
N MET A 227 -4.79 -10.70 14.63
CA MET A 227 -5.62 -9.97 13.66
C MET A 227 -6.62 -8.99 14.32
N THR A 228 -7.04 -9.30 15.54
CA THR A 228 -7.94 -8.44 16.34
C THR A 228 -7.28 -7.15 16.81
N TRP A 229 -5.98 -6.98 16.59
CA TRP A 229 -5.24 -5.78 16.95
C TRP A 229 -5.38 -4.69 15.88
N PHE A 230 -5.58 -5.09 14.63
CA PHE A 230 -5.80 -4.24 13.46
C PHE A 230 -7.29 -4.07 13.20
#